data_43217f79de3b9758dab0c060ad839b2d
#
_entry.id   43217f79de3b9758dab0c060ad839b2d
#
_cell.length_a   1.000
_cell.length_b   1.000
_cell.length_c   1.000
_cell.angle_alpha   90.00
_cell.angle_beta   90.00
_cell.angle_gamma   90.00
#
_symmetry.space_group_name_H-M   'P 1'
#
loop_
_entity.id
_entity.type
_entity.pdbx_description
1 polymer ?
#
loop_
_entity_poly.entity_id
_entity_poly.type
_entity_poly.pdbx_seq_one_letter_code
_entity_poly.pdbx_strand_id
1 'polypeptide(L)'
;MRLHHAGPQLLTASLREKYWIPRIRNLVNSVIHQCLTCYKFKAQATQQLMGELPPPRVQYSRPFLTTGVDYDGLISLRLGTTRSKTITKGYIAIFVCFVTRAVHIEAVTSLTTEAFLAALRRFIARRGKPRTIYSDNCTNFQGASNELHEIYNMLHSSSQMARVQDFLASEGCDWKFIPQHAPHFGGLWKAAANFMKYHLRWT
;
A
#
# COMPACT_ATOMS: atom_id res chain seq x y z
N MET A 1 -8.50 -47.72 -5.20
CA MET A 1 -8.44 -46.24 -5.41
C MET A 1 -7.85 -45.63 -4.15
N ARG A 2 -6.68 -44.97 -4.24
CA ARG A 2 -6.08 -44.29 -3.07
C ARG A 2 -6.68 -42.91 -2.97
N LEU A 3 -7.47 -42.66 -1.93
CA LEU A 3 -8.11 -41.35 -1.65
C LEU A 3 -7.09 -40.44 -0.93
N HIS A 4 -6.13 -39.88 -1.65
CA HIS A 4 -5.09 -39.03 -1.09
C HIS A 4 -5.71 -37.79 -0.40
N HIS A 5 -5.77 -37.80 0.94
CA HIS A 5 -6.23 -36.72 1.79
C HIS A 5 -7.61 -36.13 1.38
N ALA A 6 -8.52 -36.99 0.96
CA ALA A 6 -9.87 -36.60 0.60
C ALA A 6 -10.61 -35.93 1.77
N GLY A 7 -11.48 -34.99 1.46
CA GLY A 7 -12.31 -34.34 2.47
C GLY A 7 -13.25 -35.30 3.18
N PRO A 8 -13.80 -34.96 4.36
CA PRO A 8 -14.58 -35.87 5.19
C PRO A 8 -15.81 -36.42 4.49
N GLN A 9 -16.45 -35.65 3.61
CA GLN A 9 -17.62 -36.10 2.86
C GLN A 9 -17.29 -37.20 1.85
N LEU A 10 -16.26 -37.01 1.04
CA LEU A 10 -15.83 -37.96 0.03
C LEU A 10 -15.33 -39.27 0.67
N LEU A 11 -14.54 -39.16 1.75
CA LEU A 11 -14.04 -40.32 2.48
C LEU A 11 -15.20 -41.13 3.11
N THR A 12 -16.19 -40.43 3.70
CA THR A 12 -17.39 -41.07 4.25
C THR A 12 -18.21 -41.76 3.17
N ALA A 13 -18.41 -41.14 2.01
CA ALA A 13 -19.14 -41.72 0.89
C ALA A 13 -18.50 -43.00 0.38
N SER A 14 -17.16 -42.93 0.11
CA SER A 14 -16.40 -44.06 -0.39
C SER A 14 -16.33 -45.24 0.59
N LEU A 15 -16.28 -44.97 1.90
CA LEU A 15 -16.33 -46.04 2.90
C LEU A 15 -17.69 -46.69 2.98
N ARG A 16 -18.78 -45.94 2.82
CA ARG A 16 -20.14 -46.46 2.83
C ARG A 16 -20.51 -47.33 1.64
N GLU A 17 -19.78 -47.19 0.54
CA GLU A 17 -19.97 -48.09 -0.60
C GLU A 17 -19.60 -49.56 -0.27
N LYS A 18 -18.67 -49.78 0.68
CA LYS A 18 -18.13 -51.09 1.00
C LYS A 18 -18.42 -51.56 2.42
N TYR A 19 -18.62 -50.61 3.35
CA TYR A 19 -18.73 -50.97 4.77
C TYR A 19 -19.82 -50.19 5.44
N TRP A 20 -20.57 -50.85 6.29
CA TRP A 20 -21.50 -50.20 7.21
C TRP A 20 -20.78 -50.01 8.56
N ILE A 21 -20.45 -48.75 8.90
CA ILE A 21 -19.71 -48.41 10.12
C ILE A 21 -20.58 -47.50 10.98
N PRO A 22 -20.92 -47.85 12.22
CA PRO A 22 -21.59 -46.97 13.15
C PRO A 22 -20.81 -45.71 13.39
N ARG A 23 -21.46 -44.53 13.43
CA ARG A 23 -20.84 -43.23 13.70
C ARG A 23 -19.63 -42.89 12.80
N ILE A 24 -19.67 -43.36 11.55
CA ILE A 24 -18.55 -43.21 10.59
C ILE A 24 -18.05 -41.75 10.48
N ARG A 25 -18.94 -40.75 10.57
CA ARG A 25 -18.55 -39.35 10.50
C ARG A 25 -17.59 -38.95 11.61
N ASN A 26 -17.81 -39.40 12.83
CA ASN A 26 -16.94 -39.11 13.98
C ASN A 26 -15.57 -39.75 13.80
N LEU A 27 -15.55 -40.98 13.32
CA LEU A 27 -14.32 -41.73 13.06
C LEU A 27 -13.50 -41.03 11.94
N VAL A 28 -14.14 -40.67 10.84
CA VAL A 28 -13.51 -39.99 9.70
C VAL A 28 -12.96 -38.63 10.14
N ASN A 29 -13.74 -37.85 10.88
CA ASN A 29 -13.26 -36.57 11.40
C ASN A 29 -12.08 -36.73 12.34
N SER A 30 -12.08 -37.72 13.24
CA SER A 30 -10.96 -37.99 14.14
C SER A 30 -9.69 -38.29 13.36
N VAL A 31 -9.77 -39.20 12.34
CA VAL A 31 -8.61 -39.53 11.49
C VAL A 31 -8.08 -38.31 10.72
N ILE A 32 -8.98 -37.48 10.17
CA ILE A 32 -8.57 -36.28 9.43
C ILE A 32 -7.93 -35.24 10.37
N HIS A 33 -8.44 -35.08 11.60
CA HIS A 33 -7.86 -34.16 12.59
C HIS A 33 -6.45 -34.60 13.06
N GLN A 34 -6.20 -35.90 13.12
CA GLN A 34 -4.89 -36.43 13.47
C GLN A 34 -3.88 -36.39 12.31
N CYS A 35 -4.34 -36.17 11.09
CA CYS A 35 -3.47 -36.11 9.92
C CYS A 35 -2.72 -34.77 9.84
N LEU A 36 -1.41 -34.79 10.03
CA LEU A 36 -0.53 -33.61 9.97
C LEU A 36 -0.61 -32.89 8.62
N THR A 37 -0.73 -33.62 7.52
CA THR A 37 -0.86 -33.02 6.18
C THR A 37 -2.17 -32.24 6.07
N CYS A 38 -3.29 -32.84 6.45
CA CYS A 38 -4.59 -32.15 6.42
C CYS A 38 -4.63 -30.96 7.39
N TYR A 39 -3.96 -31.08 8.54
CA TYR A 39 -3.87 -30.00 9.52
C TYR A 39 -3.08 -28.82 8.95
N LYS A 40 -1.90 -29.06 8.35
CA LYS A 40 -1.08 -27.99 7.75
C LYS A 40 -1.82 -27.24 6.63
N PHE A 41 -2.59 -27.94 5.80
CA PHE A 41 -3.40 -27.32 4.75
C PHE A 41 -4.58 -26.48 5.29
N LYS A 42 -5.11 -26.81 6.46
CA LYS A 42 -6.22 -26.10 7.09
C LYS A 42 -5.77 -25.05 8.11
N ALA A 43 -4.50 -25.10 8.54
CA ALA A 43 -3.98 -24.17 9.51
C ALA A 43 -4.06 -22.74 8.97
N GLN A 44 -4.89 -21.93 9.59
CA GLN A 44 -4.90 -20.49 9.37
C GLN A 44 -3.82 -19.88 10.26
N ALA A 45 -2.98 -19.05 9.64
CA ALA A 45 -2.02 -18.26 10.43
C ALA A 45 -2.79 -17.40 11.45
N THR A 46 -2.32 -17.39 12.68
CA THR A 46 -2.87 -16.48 13.70
C THR A 46 -2.72 -15.06 13.22
N GLN A 47 -3.85 -14.38 13.07
CA GLN A 47 -3.86 -12.96 12.73
C GLN A 47 -3.84 -12.15 14.02
N GLN A 48 -2.95 -11.17 14.08
CA GLN A 48 -2.98 -10.20 15.17
C GLN A 48 -4.26 -9.39 15.08
N LEU A 49 -4.89 -9.19 16.22
CA LEU A 49 -6.02 -8.26 16.33
C LEU A 49 -5.54 -6.88 15.90
N MET A 50 -6.24 -6.28 14.96
CA MET A 50 -5.94 -4.93 14.51
C MET A 50 -6.31 -3.96 15.63
N GLY A 51 -5.35 -3.14 16.07
CA GLY A 51 -5.60 -2.05 17.00
C GLY A 51 -6.59 -1.03 16.44
N GLU A 52 -7.09 -0.16 17.28
CA GLU A 52 -7.98 0.92 16.87
C GLU A 52 -7.30 1.81 15.81
N LEU A 53 -8.07 2.22 14.83
CA LEU A 53 -7.58 3.15 13.82
C LEU A 53 -7.34 4.53 14.45
N PRO A 54 -6.26 5.21 14.08
CA PRO A 54 -5.98 6.54 14.61
C PRO A 54 -7.09 7.54 14.25
N PRO A 55 -7.38 8.52 15.13
CA PRO A 55 -8.47 9.46 14.96
C PRO A 55 -8.57 10.12 13.56
N PRO A 56 -7.46 10.52 12.90
CA PRO A 56 -7.52 11.11 11.56
C PRO A 56 -8.07 10.18 10.47
N ARG A 57 -8.21 8.87 10.73
CA ARG A 57 -8.77 7.88 9.80
C ARG A 57 -10.25 7.58 10.05
N VAL A 58 -10.76 7.92 11.22
CA VAL A 58 -12.12 7.56 11.68
C VAL A 58 -13.01 8.78 11.79
N GLN A 59 -12.44 9.93 12.21
CA GLN A 59 -13.22 11.15 12.35
C GLN A 59 -13.61 11.72 11.00
N TYR A 60 -14.90 12.03 10.85
CA TYR A 60 -15.42 12.68 9.66
C TYR A 60 -14.74 14.04 9.45
N SER A 61 -14.22 14.23 8.26
CA SER A 61 -13.60 15.49 7.86
C SER A 61 -13.70 15.70 6.37
N ARG A 62 -13.45 16.93 5.92
CA ARG A 62 -13.35 17.25 4.50
C ARG A 62 -12.35 16.31 3.80
N PRO A 63 -12.67 15.83 2.58
CA PRO A 63 -11.70 15.04 1.80
C PRO A 63 -10.36 15.77 1.67
N PHE A 64 -9.27 15.01 1.81
CA PHE A 64 -7.89 15.50 1.77
C PHE A 64 -7.51 16.51 2.86
N LEU A 65 -8.29 16.66 3.93
CA LEU A 65 -7.87 17.47 5.08
C LEU A 65 -6.62 16.88 5.76
N THR A 66 -6.60 15.56 5.91
CA THR A 66 -5.41 14.78 6.30
C THR A 66 -5.04 13.88 5.14
N THR A 67 -3.82 14.02 4.65
CA THR A 67 -3.35 13.41 3.41
C THR A 67 -2.03 12.69 3.63
N GLY A 68 -1.93 11.45 3.16
CA GLY A 68 -0.66 10.74 3.04
C GLY A 68 -0.05 11.00 1.67
N VAL A 69 1.25 11.20 1.61
CA VAL A 69 1.98 11.36 0.35
C VAL A 69 3.04 10.28 0.22
N ASP A 70 3.17 9.76 -1.01
CA ASP A 70 4.20 8.79 -1.38
C ASP A 70 4.63 9.04 -2.83
N TYR A 71 5.83 8.57 -3.16
CA TYR A 71 6.31 8.56 -4.53
C TYR A 71 6.27 7.14 -5.09
N ASP A 72 5.90 7.05 -6.34
CA ASP A 72 5.99 5.81 -7.06
C ASP A 72 6.87 5.92 -8.31
N GLY A 73 7.42 4.77 -8.68
CA GLY A 73 8.49 4.50 -9.59
C GLY A 73 8.51 5.21 -10.94
N LEU A 74 9.51 4.83 -11.70
CA LEU A 74 9.78 5.37 -13.02
C LEU A 74 8.64 5.10 -14.00
N ILE A 75 8.06 6.17 -14.53
CA ILE A 75 7.17 6.13 -15.67
C ILE A 75 7.81 6.83 -16.86
N SER A 76 7.49 6.35 -18.07
CA SER A 76 7.91 7.01 -19.30
C SER A 76 6.94 8.16 -19.60
N LEU A 77 7.43 9.39 -19.51
CA LEU A 77 6.68 10.58 -19.84
C LEU A 77 7.07 11.06 -21.25
N ARG A 78 6.07 11.27 -22.10
CA ARG A 78 6.28 11.94 -23.37
C ARG A 78 6.11 13.44 -23.14
N LEU A 79 7.22 14.19 -23.29
CA LEU A 79 7.22 15.64 -23.21
C LEU A 79 6.93 16.24 -24.57
N GLY A 80 5.87 17.06 -24.65
CA GLY A 80 5.54 17.81 -25.86
C GLY A 80 4.29 17.33 -26.58
N THR A 81 4.01 18.00 -27.71
CA THR A 81 2.86 17.73 -28.57
C THR A 81 3.02 16.41 -29.31
N THR A 82 1.97 15.95 -29.97
CA THR A 82 1.81 14.65 -30.67
C THR A 82 2.98 14.24 -31.59
N ARG A 83 3.82 15.18 -32.01
CA ARG A 83 4.99 14.95 -32.89
C ARG A 83 6.32 14.77 -32.13
N SER A 84 6.40 15.10 -30.84
CA SER A 84 7.63 14.93 -30.07
C SER A 84 7.85 13.45 -29.74
N LYS A 85 9.01 12.92 -30.14
CA LYS A 85 9.46 11.55 -29.82
C LYS A 85 10.28 11.51 -28.53
N THR A 86 10.44 12.64 -27.84
CA THR A 86 11.27 12.70 -26.64
C THR A 86 10.54 12.05 -25.47
N ILE A 87 11.06 10.90 -25.06
CA ILE A 87 10.58 10.17 -23.88
C ILE A 87 11.55 10.46 -22.75
N THR A 88 11.06 10.96 -21.65
CA THR A 88 11.83 11.19 -20.41
C THR A 88 11.32 10.31 -19.29
N LYS A 89 12.19 9.97 -18.39
CA LYS A 89 11.80 9.29 -17.13
C LYS A 89 11.12 10.30 -16.22
N GLY A 90 10.00 9.91 -15.64
CA GLY A 90 9.29 10.71 -14.65
C GLY A 90 8.81 9.84 -13.50
N TYR A 91 8.23 10.47 -12.51
CA TYR A 91 7.75 9.85 -11.29
C TYR A 91 6.30 10.25 -11.05
N ILE A 92 5.66 9.55 -10.13
CA ILE A 92 4.29 9.82 -9.72
C ILE A 92 4.28 10.19 -8.25
N ALA A 93 3.76 11.36 -7.92
CA ALA A 93 3.41 11.71 -6.56
C ALA A 93 1.96 11.28 -6.30
N ILE A 94 1.74 10.51 -5.27
CA ILE A 94 0.45 9.95 -4.89
C ILE A 94 0.01 10.60 -3.60
N PHE A 95 -1.15 11.25 -3.61
CA PHE A 95 -1.77 11.85 -2.43
C PHE A 95 -3.01 11.05 -2.06
N VAL A 96 -3.08 10.55 -0.84
CA VAL A 96 -4.16 9.68 -0.36
C VAL A 96 -4.89 10.32 0.80
N CYS A 97 -6.19 10.49 0.68
CA CYS A 97 -7.02 10.97 1.78
C CYS A 97 -7.13 9.91 2.89
N PHE A 98 -6.91 10.29 4.14
CA PHE A 98 -6.99 9.36 5.28
C PHE A 98 -8.40 8.85 5.53
N VAL A 99 -9.40 9.69 5.38
CA VAL A 99 -10.81 9.39 5.69
C VAL A 99 -11.48 8.64 4.54
N THR A 100 -11.42 9.19 3.33
CA THR A 100 -12.17 8.66 2.18
C THR A 100 -11.40 7.62 1.38
N ARG A 101 -10.08 7.48 1.61
CA ARG A 101 -9.15 6.68 0.79
C ARG A 101 -9.09 7.12 -0.69
N ALA A 102 -9.64 8.29 -1.00
CA ALA A 102 -9.54 8.85 -2.34
C ALA A 102 -8.07 9.11 -2.68
N VAL A 103 -7.71 8.83 -3.92
CA VAL A 103 -6.36 8.99 -4.44
C VAL A 103 -6.33 10.16 -5.42
N HIS A 104 -5.29 11.00 -5.32
CA HIS A 104 -4.96 12.02 -6.28
C HIS A 104 -3.53 11.79 -6.76
N ILE A 105 -3.33 11.86 -8.07
CA ILE A 105 -2.08 11.51 -8.73
C ILE A 105 -1.56 12.73 -9.48
N GLU A 106 -0.27 13.03 -9.31
CA GLU A 106 0.44 14.08 -10.03
C GLU A 106 1.70 13.53 -10.68
N ALA A 107 1.88 13.80 -11.96
CA ALA A 107 3.12 13.49 -12.65
C ALA A 107 4.22 14.49 -12.24
N VAL A 108 5.41 13.97 -11.97
CA VAL A 108 6.58 14.73 -11.56
C VAL A 108 7.75 14.38 -12.48
N THR A 109 8.37 15.37 -13.06
CA THR A 109 9.43 15.18 -14.07
C THR A 109 10.81 14.88 -13.45
N SER A 110 11.00 15.28 -12.20
CA SER A 110 12.24 15.07 -11.45
C SER A 110 11.95 14.93 -9.97
N LEU A 111 12.90 14.41 -9.21
CA LEU A 111 12.78 14.23 -7.76
C LEU A 111 13.38 15.42 -6.98
N THR A 112 13.37 16.59 -7.59
CA THR A 112 13.79 17.82 -6.94
C THR A 112 12.70 18.39 -6.04
N THR A 113 13.10 19.19 -5.07
CA THR A 113 12.18 19.89 -4.16
C THR A 113 11.21 20.80 -4.93
N GLU A 114 11.72 21.48 -5.95
CA GLU A 114 10.91 22.37 -6.80
C GLU A 114 9.82 21.61 -7.55
N ALA A 115 10.17 20.44 -8.11
CA ALA A 115 9.21 19.61 -8.83
C ALA A 115 8.14 19.05 -7.88
N PHE A 116 8.52 18.69 -6.65
CA PHE A 116 7.57 18.29 -5.61
C PHE A 116 6.64 19.44 -5.21
N LEU A 117 7.19 20.60 -4.92
CA LEU A 117 6.40 21.79 -4.57
C LEU A 117 5.42 22.19 -5.69
N ALA A 118 5.83 22.04 -6.95
CA ALA A 118 4.95 22.26 -8.08
C ALA A 118 3.79 21.25 -8.11
N ALA A 119 4.06 19.96 -7.84
CA ALA A 119 3.03 18.93 -7.72
C ALA A 119 2.09 19.21 -6.54
N LEU A 120 2.64 19.59 -5.39
CA LEU A 120 1.86 19.95 -4.20
C LEU A 120 0.95 21.16 -4.45
N ARG A 121 1.43 22.18 -5.13
CA ARG A 121 0.61 23.35 -5.53
C ARG A 121 -0.55 22.94 -6.44
N ARG A 122 -0.31 22.06 -7.42
CA ARG A 122 -1.38 21.52 -8.29
C ARG A 122 -2.40 20.69 -7.50
N PHE A 123 -1.91 19.88 -6.55
CA PHE A 123 -2.78 19.14 -5.64
C PHE A 123 -3.66 20.07 -4.81
N ILE A 124 -3.08 21.10 -4.17
CA ILE A 124 -3.79 22.08 -3.36
C ILE A 124 -4.84 22.83 -4.20
N ALA A 125 -4.49 23.25 -5.41
CA ALA A 125 -5.40 23.95 -6.32
C ALA A 125 -6.62 23.09 -6.71
N ARG A 126 -6.46 21.77 -6.82
CA ARG A 126 -7.53 20.86 -7.26
C ARG A 126 -8.34 20.25 -6.12
N ARG A 127 -7.72 19.98 -4.99
CA ARG A 127 -8.33 19.26 -3.85
C ARG A 127 -8.54 20.12 -2.61
N GLY A 128 -8.00 21.32 -2.64
CA GLY A 128 -7.98 22.22 -1.50
C GLY A 128 -6.81 21.92 -0.56
N LYS A 129 -6.54 22.87 0.31
CA LYS A 129 -5.42 22.88 1.22
C LYS A 129 -5.54 21.81 2.31
N PRO A 130 -4.61 20.87 2.45
CA PRO A 130 -4.59 19.92 3.58
C PRO A 130 -4.18 20.66 4.86
N ARG A 131 -4.69 20.20 5.99
CA ARG A 131 -4.22 20.62 7.31
C ARG A 131 -2.97 19.88 7.72
N THR A 132 -2.95 18.57 7.42
CA THR A 132 -1.84 17.71 7.83
C THR A 132 -1.44 16.80 6.66
N ILE A 133 -0.14 16.74 6.38
CA ILE A 133 0.46 15.82 5.41
C ILE A 133 1.32 14.81 6.16
N TYR A 134 1.14 13.53 5.84
CA TYR A 134 1.97 12.43 6.33
C TYR A 134 2.82 11.87 5.20
N SER A 135 4.09 11.61 5.47
CA SER A 135 4.98 10.91 4.55
C SER A 135 5.76 9.80 5.25
N ASP A 136 6.33 8.89 4.46
CA ASP A 136 7.20 7.84 4.93
C ASP A 136 8.61 8.40 5.22
N ASN A 137 9.29 7.80 6.20
CA ASN A 137 10.71 8.08 6.51
C ASN A 137 11.69 7.35 5.59
N CYS A 138 11.23 6.49 4.71
CA CYS A 138 11.99 5.74 3.70
C CYS A 138 13.25 4.97 4.17
N THR A 139 13.46 4.78 5.44
CA THR A 139 14.62 4.03 5.96
C THR A 139 14.58 2.53 5.64
N ASN A 140 13.42 1.99 5.25
CA ASN A 140 13.20 0.57 4.97
C ASN A 140 13.43 0.16 3.51
N PHE A 141 13.88 1.08 2.62
CA PHE A 141 14.14 0.77 1.23
C PHE A 141 15.58 0.30 0.93
N GLN A 142 16.27 -0.24 1.92
CA GLN A 142 17.62 -0.78 1.75
C GLN A 142 17.75 -1.97 0.77
N GLY A 143 16.77 -2.22 -0.06
CA GLY A 143 16.82 -3.26 -1.08
C GLY A 143 16.31 -2.85 -2.46
N ALA A 144 15.73 -1.69 -2.58
CA ALA A 144 15.25 -1.19 -3.87
C ALA A 144 16.32 -0.30 -4.50
N SER A 145 16.51 -0.46 -5.81
CA SER A 145 17.55 0.10 -6.67
C SER A 145 18.17 1.45 -6.23
N ASN A 146 19.42 1.66 -6.53
CA ASN A 146 20.19 2.89 -6.25
C ASN A 146 19.46 4.19 -6.63
N GLU A 147 18.53 4.14 -7.59
CA GLU A 147 17.70 5.27 -8.00
C GLU A 147 16.69 5.72 -6.92
N LEU A 148 16.13 4.78 -6.14
CA LEU A 148 15.25 5.13 -5.01
C LEU A 148 16.03 5.67 -3.80
N HIS A 149 17.30 5.30 -3.71
CA HIS A 149 18.18 5.81 -2.66
C HIS A 149 18.57 7.30 -2.89
N GLU A 150 18.69 7.70 -4.16
CA GLU A 150 18.89 9.10 -4.53
C GLU A 150 17.67 9.96 -4.19
N ILE A 151 16.44 9.41 -4.38
CA ILE A 151 15.20 10.05 -3.94
C ILE A 151 15.20 10.32 -2.44
N TYR A 152 15.57 9.31 -1.68
CA TYR A 152 15.66 9.39 -0.23
C TYR A 152 16.63 10.48 0.22
N ASN A 153 17.83 10.48 -0.35
CA ASN A 153 18.86 11.45 0.01
C ASN A 153 18.49 12.89 -0.37
N MET A 154 17.78 13.07 -1.50
CA MET A 154 17.30 14.40 -1.91
C MET A 154 16.16 14.92 -1.02
N LEU A 155 15.23 14.06 -0.62
CA LEU A 155 14.12 14.46 0.26
C LEU A 155 14.55 14.66 1.72
N HIS A 156 15.68 14.05 2.14
CA HIS A 156 16.17 14.10 3.52
C HIS A 156 17.41 14.95 3.69
N SER A 157 17.90 15.61 2.62
CA SER A 157 18.89 16.67 2.81
C SER A 157 18.25 17.78 3.64
N SER A 158 18.86 18.11 4.77
CA SER A 158 18.32 19.04 5.76
C SER A 158 17.89 20.38 5.16
N SER A 159 18.62 20.87 4.15
CA SER A 159 18.30 22.14 3.47
C SER A 159 17.07 22.09 2.56
N GLN A 160 16.80 20.96 1.93
CA GLN A 160 15.63 20.81 1.05
C GLN A 160 14.35 20.57 1.84
N MET A 161 14.44 19.80 2.93
CA MET A 161 13.32 19.58 3.82
C MET A 161 12.90 20.88 4.52
N ALA A 162 13.85 21.72 4.92
CA ALA A 162 13.54 23.04 5.46
C ALA A 162 12.72 23.88 4.47
N ARG A 163 13.09 23.95 3.19
CA ARG A 163 12.33 24.69 2.15
C ARG A 163 10.92 24.16 1.95
N VAL A 164 10.72 22.84 2.02
CA VAL A 164 9.36 22.23 1.95
C VAL A 164 8.56 22.55 3.21
N GLN A 165 9.18 22.45 4.37
CA GLN A 165 8.54 22.78 5.64
C GLN A 165 8.19 24.28 5.73
N ASP A 166 9.07 25.16 5.29
CA ASP A 166 8.82 26.61 5.25
C ASP A 166 7.65 26.94 4.32
N PHE A 167 7.60 26.32 3.14
CA PHE A 167 6.45 26.48 2.24
C PHE A 167 5.15 25.99 2.89
N LEU A 168 5.16 24.82 3.54
CA LEU A 168 3.99 24.28 4.20
C LEU A 168 3.58 25.09 5.42
N ALA A 169 4.52 25.62 6.19
CA ALA A 169 4.27 26.50 7.31
C ALA A 169 3.64 27.83 6.84
N SER A 170 4.16 28.45 5.78
CA SER A 170 3.57 29.63 5.16
C SER A 170 2.16 29.39 4.66
N GLU A 171 1.88 28.17 4.19
CA GLU A 171 0.55 27.72 3.80
C GLU A 171 -0.30 27.23 5.01
N GLY A 172 0.23 27.20 6.24
CA GLY A 172 -0.48 26.71 7.44
C GLY A 172 -0.83 25.22 7.35
N CYS A 173 0.07 24.42 6.82
CA CYS A 173 0.00 22.95 6.76
C CYS A 173 1.04 22.33 7.69
N ASP A 174 0.63 21.33 8.47
CA ASP A 174 1.55 20.55 9.30
C ASP A 174 2.11 19.37 8.52
N TRP A 175 3.44 19.19 8.52
CA TRP A 175 4.05 17.98 7.98
C TRP A 175 4.46 17.03 9.08
N LYS A 176 4.02 15.77 8.99
CA LYS A 176 4.34 14.71 9.95
C LYS A 176 4.94 13.51 9.25
N PHE A 177 6.03 13.01 9.82
CA PHE A 177 6.62 11.75 9.41
C PHE A 177 6.05 10.60 10.21
N ILE A 178 5.93 9.44 9.58
CA ILE A 178 5.61 8.23 10.33
C ILE A 178 6.82 7.84 11.21
N PRO A 179 6.58 7.17 12.35
CA PRO A 179 7.67 6.70 13.20
C PRO A 179 8.64 5.80 12.43
N GLN A 180 9.92 5.91 12.74
CA GLN A 180 10.94 5.02 12.18
C GLN A 180 10.61 3.55 12.52
N HIS A 181 10.90 2.64 11.63
CA HIS A 181 10.62 1.20 11.77
C HIS A 181 9.14 0.82 11.94
N ALA A 182 8.20 1.71 11.62
CA ALA A 182 6.77 1.46 11.68
C ALA A 182 6.08 1.50 10.30
N PRO A 183 6.43 0.61 9.36
CA PRO A 183 5.94 0.64 7.98
C PRO A 183 4.43 0.44 7.86
N HIS A 184 3.78 -0.12 8.89
CA HIS A 184 2.34 -0.30 8.95
C HIS A 184 1.56 1.02 9.02
N PHE A 185 2.15 2.09 9.53
CA PHE A 185 1.54 3.43 9.48
C PHE A 185 1.41 3.94 8.04
N GLY A 186 2.34 3.55 7.13
CA GLY A 186 2.31 3.86 5.71
C GLY A 186 1.40 2.96 4.86
N GLY A 187 0.73 1.97 5.44
CA GLY A 187 -0.07 0.99 4.71
C GLY A 187 -1.14 1.59 3.79
N LEU A 188 -1.68 2.77 4.14
CA LEU A 188 -2.71 3.43 3.37
C LEU A 188 -2.22 3.86 1.97
N TRP A 189 -1.13 4.60 1.90
CA TRP A 189 -0.60 5.09 0.63
C TRP A 189 0.19 4.01 -0.13
N LYS A 190 0.83 3.07 0.56
CA LYS A 190 1.44 1.89 -0.08
C LYS A 190 0.41 1.02 -0.79
N ALA A 191 -0.77 0.82 -0.19
CA ALA A 191 -1.87 0.12 -0.85
C ALA A 191 -2.38 0.89 -2.09
N ALA A 192 -2.50 2.22 -2.01
CA ALA A 192 -2.88 3.06 -3.14
C ALA A 192 -1.85 3.03 -4.27
N ALA A 193 -0.55 3.06 -3.94
CA ALA A 193 0.55 2.92 -4.91
C ALA A 193 0.47 1.57 -5.65
N ASN A 194 0.29 0.47 -4.91
CA ASN A 194 0.15 -0.85 -5.51
C ASN A 194 -1.09 -0.96 -6.41
N PHE A 195 -2.21 -0.40 -5.98
CA PHE A 195 -3.44 -0.34 -6.78
C PHE A 195 -3.24 0.45 -8.09
N MET A 196 -2.59 1.61 -8.01
CA MET A 196 -2.24 2.42 -9.17
C MET A 196 -1.32 1.66 -10.14
N LYS A 197 -0.26 1.00 -9.64
CA LYS A 197 0.63 0.17 -10.46
C LYS A 197 -0.12 -0.93 -11.19
N TYR A 198 -1.04 -1.57 -10.52
CA TYR A 198 -1.87 -2.60 -11.14
C TYR A 198 -2.63 -2.03 -12.35
N HIS A 199 -3.30 -0.90 -12.19
CA HIS A 199 -4.07 -0.28 -13.27
C HIS A 199 -3.20 0.27 -14.40
N LEU A 200 -2.05 0.90 -14.09
CA LEU A 200 -1.14 1.44 -15.12
C LEU A 200 -0.44 0.36 -15.97
N ARG A 201 -0.36 -0.87 -15.49
CA ARG A 201 0.19 -1.98 -16.29
C ARG A 201 -0.77 -2.53 -17.33
N TRP A 202 -2.06 -2.24 -17.19
CA TRP A 202 -3.12 -2.74 -18.08
C TRP A 202 -3.62 -1.69 -19.09
N THR A 203 -3.05 -0.49 -19.08
CA THR A 203 -3.28 0.59 -20.04
C THR A 203 -2.06 0.79 -20.94
#